data_61a2d2e7369c35e015675e10557aa2ff
#
_entry.id   61a2d2e7369c35e015675e10557aa2ff
#
_cell.length_a   1.000
_cell.length_b   1.000
_cell.length_c   1.000
_cell.angle_alpha   90.00
_cell.angle_beta   90.00
_cell.angle_gamma   90.00
#
_symmetry.space_group_name_H-M   'P 1'
#
loop_
_entity.id
_entity.type
_entity.pdbx_description
1 polymer ?
#
loop_
_entity_poly.entity_id
_entity_poly.type
_entity_poly.pdbx_seq_one_letter_code
_entity_poly.pdbx_strand_id
1 'polypeptide(L)' 'PELVGEVLSVLRNLVNEGMTMLIVTHELGFASKFGDRIVFMDDGEIIEEGAPNIILKSPKTDRLKLFLEKLDITSLKEKH' A
#
# COMPACT_ATOMS: atom_id res chain seq x y z
N PRO A 1 5.35 16.13 4.45
CA PRO A 1 5.39 15.76 3.02
C PRO A 1 6.82 15.55 2.52
N GLU A 2 7.71 16.46 2.85
CA GLU A 2 9.09 16.37 2.42
C GLU A 2 9.80 15.18 3.07
N LEU A 3 9.51 14.92 4.32
CA LEU A 3 10.10 13.81 5.04
C LEU A 3 9.72 12.48 4.40
N VAL A 4 8.48 12.38 3.93
CA VAL A 4 8.02 11.17 3.28
C VAL A 4 8.80 10.92 2.00
N GLY A 5 9.08 11.98 1.24
CA GLY A 5 9.85 11.87 0.01
C GLY A 5 11.27 11.39 0.28
N GLU A 6 11.89 11.90 1.34
CA GLU A 6 13.25 11.49 1.71
C GLU A 6 13.29 10.04 2.14
N VAL A 7 12.31 9.62 2.93
CA VAL A 7 12.22 8.22 3.37
C VAL A 7 12.05 7.31 2.18
N LEU A 8 11.18 7.67 1.24
CA LEU A 8 10.96 6.88 0.04
C LEU A 8 12.24 6.71 -0.77
N SER A 9 13.02 7.79 -0.88
CA SER A 9 14.26 7.72 -1.63
C SER A 9 15.26 6.74 -1.00
N VAL A 10 15.38 6.80 0.32
CA VAL A 10 16.28 5.91 1.03
C VAL A 10 15.83 4.46 0.85
N LEU A 11 14.55 4.20 1.03
CA LEU A 11 14.02 2.84 0.90
C LEU A 11 14.20 2.30 -0.52
N ARG A 12 13.97 3.15 -1.50
CA ARG A 12 14.12 2.75 -2.90
C ARG A 12 15.56 2.37 -3.21
N ASN A 13 16.52 3.12 -2.67
CA ASN A 13 17.92 2.79 -2.85
C ASN A 13 18.26 1.43 -2.24
N LEU A 14 17.72 1.15 -1.06
CA LEU A 14 17.96 -0.13 -0.41
C LEU A 14 17.39 -1.30 -1.21
N VAL A 15 16.21 -1.12 -1.77
CA VAL A 15 15.60 -2.15 -2.61
C VAL A 15 16.44 -2.38 -3.87
N ASN A 16 16.95 -1.31 -4.47
CA ASN A 16 17.79 -1.41 -5.65
C ASN A 16 19.09 -2.16 -5.36
N GLU A 17 19.52 -2.14 -4.11
CA GLU A 17 20.70 -2.90 -3.70
C GLU A 17 20.39 -4.37 -3.42
N GLY A 18 19.14 -4.77 -3.61
CA GLY A 18 18.75 -6.16 -3.44
C GLY A 18 18.24 -6.50 -2.06
N MET A 19 17.95 -5.50 -1.24
CA MET A 19 17.44 -5.72 0.11
C MET A 19 15.98 -6.13 0.11
N THR A 20 15.66 -7.17 0.87
CA THR A 20 14.28 -7.58 1.09
C THR A 20 13.76 -6.83 2.32
N MET A 21 12.60 -6.21 2.20
CA MET A 21 12.04 -5.42 3.28
C MET A 21 10.57 -5.72 3.50
N LEU A 22 10.18 -5.69 4.77
CA LEU A 22 8.78 -5.76 5.16
C LEU A 22 8.41 -4.42 5.76
N ILE A 23 7.40 -3.77 5.18
CA ILE A 23 6.97 -2.45 5.63
C ILE A 23 5.52 -2.54 6.07
N VAL A 24 5.25 -2.09 7.28
CA VAL A 24 3.88 -2.05 7.81
C VAL A 24 3.40 -0.61 7.77
N THR A 25 2.30 -0.37 7.07
CA THR A 25 1.77 0.98 6.92
C THR A 25 0.28 0.94 6.64
N HIS A 26 -0.43 2.02 7.01
CA HIS A 26 -1.82 2.18 6.61
C HIS A 26 -1.93 3.21 5.48
N GLU A 27 -0.82 3.61 4.91
CA GLU A 27 -0.77 4.54 3.79
C GLU A 27 -0.73 3.76 2.48
N LEU A 28 -1.86 3.66 1.80
CA LEU A 28 -1.94 2.89 0.56
C LEU A 28 -1.13 3.50 -0.57
N GLY A 29 -1.07 4.83 -0.63
CA GLY A 29 -0.26 5.49 -1.65
C GLY A 29 1.19 5.08 -1.56
N PHE A 30 1.69 5.00 -0.34
CA PHE A 30 3.05 4.56 -0.07
C PHE A 30 3.23 3.10 -0.51
N ALA A 31 2.33 2.24 -0.03
CA ALA A 31 2.42 0.81 -0.31
C ALA A 31 2.34 0.51 -1.81
N SER A 32 1.45 1.20 -2.52
CA SER A 32 1.25 0.94 -3.94
C SER A 32 2.46 1.34 -4.78
N LYS A 33 3.16 2.38 -4.38
CA LYS A 33 4.32 2.84 -5.14
C LYS A 33 5.57 2.04 -4.85
N PHE A 34 5.68 1.51 -3.65
CA PHE A 34 6.92 0.95 -3.18
C PHE A 34 6.93 -0.57 -3.07
N GLY A 35 5.79 -1.17 -2.75
CA GLY A 35 5.75 -2.61 -2.51
C GLY A 35 5.62 -3.43 -3.77
N ASP A 36 6.29 -4.58 -3.78
CA ASP A 36 6.12 -5.57 -4.82
C ASP A 36 4.91 -6.44 -4.53
N ARG A 37 4.56 -6.53 -3.26
CA ARG A 37 3.46 -7.35 -2.81
C ARG A 37 2.80 -6.69 -1.62
N ILE A 38 1.50 -6.66 -1.61
CA ILE A 38 0.72 -6.09 -0.52
C ILE A 38 -0.01 -7.20 0.21
N VAL A 39 0.04 -7.13 1.54
CA VAL A 39 -0.70 -8.02 2.40
C VAL A 39 -1.66 -7.17 3.21
N PHE A 40 -2.96 -7.39 3.01
CA PHE A 40 -3.96 -6.65 3.76
C PHE A 40 -4.35 -7.46 5.00
N MET A 41 -4.17 -6.86 6.15
CA MET A 41 -4.47 -7.51 7.42
C MET A 41 -5.56 -6.76 8.17
N ASP A 42 -6.40 -7.49 8.86
CA ASP A 42 -7.46 -6.91 9.66
C ASP A 42 -7.74 -7.84 10.82
N ASP A 43 -7.84 -7.26 12.01
CA ASP A 43 -8.15 -8.01 13.22
C ASP A 43 -7.20 -9.21 13.43
N GLY A 44 -5.92 -8.99 13.16
CA GLY A 44 -4.90 -10.01 13.36
C GLY A 44 -4.87 -11.12 12.33
N GLU A 45 -5.63 -10.97 11.26
CA GLU A 45 -5.69 -11.98 10.22
C GLU A 45 -5.29 -11.41 8.86
N ILE A 46 -4.69 -12.27 8.04
CA ILE A 46 -4.41 -11.91 6.66
C ILE A 46 -5.70 -12.10 5.87
N ILE A 47 -6.23 -11.02 5.34
CA ILE A 47 -7.48 -11.05 4.62
C ILE A 47 -7.24 -11.31 3.13
N GLU A 48 -6.22 -10.65 2.58
CA GLU A 48 -5.95 -10.76 1.17
C GLU A 48 -4.52 -10.35 0.90
N GLU A 49 -3.90 -10.94 -0.14
CA GLU A 49 -2.54 -10.56 -0.52
C GLU A 49 -2.34 -10.71 -2.03
N GLY A 50 -1.43 -9.95 -2.57
CA GLY A 50 -1.14 -10.00 -3.98
C GLY A 50 -0.38 -8.79 -4.46
N ALA A 51 -0.22 -8.68 -5.79
CA ALA A 51 0.45 -7.53 -6.38
C ALA A 51 -0.38 -6.27 -6.16
N PRO A 52 0.27 -5.11 -5.99
CA PRO A 52 -0.45 -3.87 -5.69
C PRO A 52 -1.55 -3.54 -6.69
N ASN A 53 -1.28 -3.67 -7.97
CA ASN A 53 -2.27 -3.32 -8.98
C ASN A 53 -3.49 -4.26 -8.95
N ILE A 54 -3.30 -5.49 -8.54
CA ILE A 54 -4.40 -6.44 -8.44
C ILE A 54 -5.20 -6.17 -7.17
N ILE A 55 -4.52 -6.04 -6.05
CA ILE A 55 -5.16 -5.81 -4.75
C ILE A 55 -5.97 -4.52 -4.76
N LEU A 56 -5.43 -3.46 -5.34
CA LEU A 56 -6.07 -2.15 -5.28
C LEU A 56 -7.15 -1.95 -6.34
N LYS A 57 -7.03 -2.61 -7.48
CA LYS A 57 -8.02 -2.45 -8.55
C LYS A 57 -9.10 -3.51 -8.53
N SER A 58 -8.76 -4.71 -8.10
CA SER A 58 -9.70 -5.83 -8.12
C SER A 58 -9.69 -6.59 -6.81
N PRO A 59 -10.04 -5.93 -5.70
CA PRO A 59 -10.09 -6.62 -4.41
C PRO A 59 -11.14 -7.72 -4.44
N LYS A 60 -10.83 -8.83 -3.81
CA LYS A 60 -11.72 -9.99 -3.81
C LYS A 60 -12.61 -10.07 -2.58
N THR A 61 -12.12 -9.60 -1.45
CA THR A 61 -12.87 -9.68 -0.20
C THR A 61 -13.70 -8.44 0.03
N ASP A 62 -14.82 -8.61 0.70
CA ASP A 62 -15.69 -7.48 1.03
C ASP A 62 -15.00 -6.53 2.00
N ARG A 63 -14.19 -7.08 2.90
CA ARG A 63 -13.44 -6.25 3.85
C ARG A 63 -12.50 -5.30 3.14
N LEU A 64 -11.75 -5.80 2.17
CA LEU A 64 -10.82 -4.96 1.42
C LEU A 64 -11.57 -3.97 0.56
N LYS A 65 -12.65 -4.40 -0.07
CA LYS A 65 -13.47 -3.50 -0.87
C LYS A 65 -13.98 -2.33 -0.05
N LEU A 66 -14.48 -2.62 1.14
CA LEU A 66 -14.99 -1.58 2.03
C LEU A 66 -13.89 -0.64 2.49
N PHE A 67 -12.74 -1.20 2.81
CA PHE A 67 -11.58 -0.40 3.23
C PHE A 67 -11.16 0.55 2.12
N LEU A 68 -11.08 0.05 0.89
CA LEU A 68 -10.67 0.86 -0.25
C LEU A 68 -11.71 1.93 -0.59
N GLU A 69 -12.98 1.62 -0.44
CA GLU A 69 -14.04 2.60 -0.67
C GLU A 69 -13.88 3.79 0.26
N LYS A 70 -13.59 3.54 1.52
CA LYS A 70 -13.41 4.62 2.49
C LYS A 70 -12.20 5.46 2.16
N LEU A 71 -11.14 4.84 1.68
CA LEU A 71 -9.94 5.57 1.30
C LEU A 71 -10.13 6.31 0.00
N ASP A 72 -10.85 5.72 -0.95
CA ASP A 72 -11.10 6.36 -2.24
C ASP A 72 -11.82 7.67 -2.10
N ILE A 73 -12.75 7.77 -1.17
CA ILE A 73 -13.46 9.02 -0.93
C ILE A 73 -12.47 10.13 -0.61
N THR A 74 -11.46 9.81 0.19
CA THR A 74 -10.45 10.78 0.56
C THR A 74 -9.43 10.97 -0.54
N SER A 75 -8.95 9.88 -1.10
CA SER A 75 -7.89 9.92 -2.12
C SER A 75 -8.34 10.60 -3.40
N LEU A 76 -9.55 10.31 -3.85
CA LEU A 76 -10.06 10.93 -5.07
C LEU A 76 -10.21 12.42 -4.92
N LYS A 77 -10.62 12.87 -3.75
CA LYS A 77 -10.75 14.31 -3.50
C LYS A 77 -9.39 14.98 -3.49
N GLU A 78 -8.39 14.30 -2.99
CA GLU A 78 -7.05 14.87 -2.94
C GLU A 78 -6.41 14.99 -4.31
N LYS A 79 -6.75 14.10 -5.22
CA LYS A 79 -6.20 14.13 -6.57
C LYS A 79 -6.73 15.27 -7.40
N HIS A 80 -7.86 15.79 -7.03
CA HIS A 80 -8.50 16.87 -7.76
C HIS A 80 -8.38 18.19 -7.05
#